data_4b2925f36be3f6c64929c832b0f1913c
#
_entry.id   4b2925f36be3f6c64929c832b0f1913c
#
_cell.length_a   1.000
_cell.length_b   1.000
_cell.length_c   1.000
_cell.angle_alpha   90.00
_cell.angle_beta   90.00
_cell.angle_gamma   90.00
#
_symmetry.space_group_name_H-M   'P 1'
#
loop_
_entity.id
_entity.type
_entity.pdbx_description
1 polymer ?
#
loop_
_entity_poly.entity_id
_entity_poly.type
_entity_poly.pdbx_seq_one_letter_code
_entity_poly.pdbx_strand_id
1 'polypeptide(L)'
;HDSWATSFTDRFAIDYQGSVQTGGYYTFTYGDMFFAVLNTNESGSGIAKQAEWLSEQLENTDKTWKIVMEHKGLISTGDHSNESDVAAWREALLPVMAKYQVDMMLQGHDHVYVRSKPYLYGRNGDGYYNGRTPNMEETLVTEIIDGKEITYSVEPSGTFYVTANYAGRKSYAPVDYDKTLIYPAIN
;
A
#
# COMPACT_ATOMS: atom_id res chain seq x y z
N HIS A 1 -4.36 12.20 3.07
CA HIS A 1 -4.59 13.38 3.89
C HIS A 1 -6.06 13.46 4.30
N ASP A 2 -6.35 13.81 5.54
CA ASP A 2 -7.68 13.68 6.15
C ASP A 2 -8.52 14.95 6.02
N SER A 3 -8.25 15.80 5.06
CA SER A 3 -8.96 17.05 4.85
C SER A 3 -9.15 17.35 3.37
N TRP A 4 -10.02 18.30 3.09
CA TRP A 4 -10.27 18.80 1.75
C TRP A 4 -8.98 19.32 1.11
N ALA A 5 -8.63 18.77 -0.05
CA ALA A 5 -7.38 19.07 -0.76
C ALA A 5 -7.60 20.08 -1.91
N THR A 6 -8.44 21.07 -1.70
CA THR A 6 -8.87 22.03 -2.74
C THR A 6 -7.73 22.77 -3.45
N SER A 7 -6.56 22.88 -2.79
CA SER A 7 -5.40 23.54 -3.38
C SER A 7 -4.43 22.58 -4.07
N PHE A 8 -4.66 21.27 -4.01
CA PHE A 8 -3.72 20.29 -4.55
C PHE A 8 -3.63 20.37 -6.06
N THR A 9 -4.79 20.33 -6.72
CA THR A 9 -4.92 20.39 -8.19
C THR A 9 -4.51 21.74 -8.77
N ASP A 10 -4.61 22.82 -7.99
CA ASP A 10 -4.17 24.16 -8.41
C ASP A 10 -2.63 24.31 -8.40
N ARG A 11 -1.95 23.47 -7.62
CA ARG A 11 -0.51 23.55 -7.40
C ARG A 11 0.29 22.52 -8.18
N PHE A 12 -0.33 21.42 -8.54
CA PHE A 12 0.32 20.32 -9.24
C PHE A 12 -0.37 20.05 -10.56
N ALA A 13 0.36 20.26 -11.66
CA ALA A 13 -0.12 19.98 -13.01
C ALA A 13 -0.08 18.45 -13.26
N ILE A 14 -1.02 17.74 -12.66
CA ILE A 14 -1.16 16.30 -12.76
C ILE A 14 -2.45 15.99 -13.49
N ASP A 15 -2.41 15.08 -14.44
CA ASP A 15 -3.62 14.52 -15.05
C ASP A 15 -4.23 13.51 -14.07
N TYR A 16 -5.26 13.93 -13.37
CA TYR A 16 -5.91 13.16 -12.31
C TYR A 16 -7.37 12.84 -12.63
N GLN A 17 -7.85 11.78 -12.02
CA GLN A 17 -9.24 11.37 -12.00
C GLN A 17 -9.89 11.74 -10.66
N GLY A 18 -11.22 11.69 -10.58
CA GLY A 18 -11.97 11.92 -9.35
C GLY A 18 -12.28 13.40 -9.08
N SER A 19 -12.53 13.72 -7.82
CA SER A 19 -12.99 15.03 -7.41
C SER A 19 -11.84 15.98 -7.09
N VAL A 20 -11.91 17.20 -7.64
CA VAL A 20 -11.01 18.31 -7.26
C VAL A 20 -11.02 18.58 -5.76
N GLN A 21 -12.19 18.41 -5.12
CA GLN A 21 -12.37 18.70 -3.69
C GLN A 21 -11.66 17.68 -2.80
N THR A 22 -11.54 16.43 -3.23
CA THR A 22 -10.90 15.35 -2.49
C THR A 22 -9.45 15.15 -2.87
N GLY A 23 -8.98 15.73 -3.98
CA GLY A 23 -7.57 15.74 -4.40
C GLY A 23 -7.23 14.82 -5.58
N GLY A 24 -8.18 14.02 -6.06
CA GLY A 24 -7.99 13.16 -7.22
C GLY A 24 -7.08 11.95 -7.00
N TYR A 25 -6.99 11.11 -8.01
CA TYR A 25 -6.09 9.95 -8.09
C TYR A 25 -5.51 9.86 -9.51
N TYR A 26 -4.31 9.31 -9.65
CA TYR A 26 -3.57 9.37 -10.91
C TYR A 26 -2.49 8.29 -10.99
N THR A 27 -1.90 8.15 -12.18
CA THR A 27 -0.72 7.31 -12.41
C THR A 27 0.43 8.12 -12.99
N PHE A 28 1.63 7.62 -12.80
CA PHE A 28 2.82 8.05 -13.51
C PHE A 28 3.81 6.89 -13.64
N THR A 29 4.80 7.04 -14.51
CA THR A 29 5.88 6.06 -14.67
C THR A 29 7.24 6.70 -14.46
N TYR A 30 8.17 5.93 -13.92
CA TYR A 30 9.57 6.32 -13.80
C TYR A 30 10.48 5.13 -14.14
N GLY A 31 11.18 5.21 -15.25
CA GLY A 31 11.94 4.07 -15.75
C GLY A 31 11.04 2.86 -16.03
N ASP A 32 11.34 1.74 -15.42
CA ASP A 32 10.56 0.51 -15.51
C ASP A 32 9.57 0.32 -14.32
N MET A 33 9.22 1.41 -13.68
CA MET A 33 8.28 1.43 -12.57
C MET A 33 6.99 2.13 -12.97
N PHE A 34 5.86 1.51 -12.62
CA PHE A 34 4.53 2.08 -12.65
C PHE A 34 4.11 2.49 -11.25
N PHE A 35 3.56 3.69 -11.13
CA PHE A 35 3.02 4.22 -9.88
C PHE A 35 1.55 4.56 -10.05
N ALA A 36 0.70 4.09 -9.14
CA ALA A 36 -0.68 4.54 -8.97
C ALA A 36 -0.84 5.22 -7.62
N VAL A 37 -1.35 6.44 -7.61
CA VAL A 37 -1.64 7.20 -6.39
C VAL A 37 -3.14 7.26 -6.19
N LEU A 38 -3.61 6.76 -5.06
CA LEU A 38 -5.02 6.68 -4.70
C LEU A 38 -5.40 7.80 -3.73
N ASN A 39 -6.68 8.13 -3.73
CA ASN A 39 -7.25 9.17 -2.88
C ASN A 39 -8.16 8.57 -1.80
N THR A 40 -7.62 8.36 -0.62
CA THR A 40 -8.35 7.79 0.52
C THR A 40 -9.28 8.76 1.24
N ASN A 41 -9.46 9.99 0.75
CA ASN A 41 -10.51 10.90 1.21
C ASN A 41 -11.90 10.56 0.63
N GLU A 42 -11.95 9.65 -0.32
CA GLU A 42 -13.23 9.17 -0.87
C GLU A 42 -13.76 7.99 -0.07
N SER A 43 -15.08 7.80 -0.12
CA SER A 43 -15.78 6.74 0.59
C SER A 43 -16.90 6.13 -0.27
N GLY A 44 -17.48 5.05 0.17
CA GLY A 44 -18.60 4.39 -0.50
C GLY A 44 -18.29 4.06 -1.97
N SER A 45 -19.09 4.59 -2.89
CA SER A 45 -18.90 4.35 -4.34
C SER A 45 -17.58 4.88 -4.90
N GLY A 46 -16.94 5.83 -4.23
CA GLY A 46 -15.63 6.34 -4.62
C GLY A 46 -14.53 5.30 -4.46
N ILE A 47 -14.60 4.47 -3.42
CA ILE A 47 -13.68 3.35 -3.22
C ILE A 47 -13.79 2.34 -4.37
N ALA A 48 -15.01 1.91 -4.69
CA ALA A 48 -15.24 0.95 -5.76
C ALA A 48 -14.76 1.46 -7.13
N LYS A 49 -15.02 2.74 -7.44
CA LYS A 49 -14.53 3.36 -8.68
C LYS A 49 -13.01 3.39 -8.77
N GLN A 50 -12.31 3.70 -7.66
CA GLN A 50 -10.85 3.70 -7.65
C GLN A 50 -10.27 2.29 -7.76
N ALA A 51 -10.90 1.28 -7.16
CA ALA A 51 -10.49 -0.12 -7.30
C ALA A 51 -10.65 -0.62 -8.74
N GLU A 52 -11.76 -0.28 -9.41
CA GLU A 52 -12.01 -0.59 -10.83
C GLU A 52 -10.98 0.11 -11.73
N TRP A 53 -10.81 1.41 -11.54
CA TRP A 53 -9.81 2.20 -12.28
C TRP A 53 -8.38 1.64 -12.08
N LEU A 54 -7.99 1.33 -10.84
CA LEU A 54 -6.68 0.74 -10.56
C LEU A 54 -6.50 -0.60 -11.28
N SER A 55 -7.55 -1.43 -11.32
CA SER A 55 -7.53 -2.69 -12.07
C SER A 55 -7.24 -2.46 -13.55
N GLU A 56 -7.91 -1.49 -14.16
CA GLU A 56 -7.69 -1.13 -15.57
C GLU A 56 -6.27 -0.63 -15.82
N GLN A 57 -5.74 0.23 -14.93
CA GLN A 57 -4.38 0.75 -15.06
C GLN A 57 -3.32 -0.35 -14.93
N LEU A 58 -3.50 -1.24 -13.96
CA LEU A 58 -2.59 -2.36 -13.74
C LEU A 58 -2.64 -3.41 -14.86
N GLU A 59 -3.80 -3.61 -15.48
CA GLU A 59 -3.96 -4.50 -16.63
C GLU A 59 -3.25 -3.97 -17.89
N ASN A 60 -3.23 -2.65 -18.06
CA ASN A 60 -2.68 -2.00 -19.25
C ASN A 60 -1.20 -1.57 -19.13
N THR A 61 -0.58 -1.72 -17.97
CA THR A 61 0.85 -1.38 -17.81
C THR A 61 1.75 -2.53 -18.23
N ASP A 62 2.82 -2.19 -18.96
CA ASP A 62 3.91 -3.09 -19.36
C ASP A 62 5.11 -3.03 -18.40
N LYS A 63 5.02 -2.24 -17.33
CA LYS A 63 6.11 -2.03 -16.39
C LYS A 63 6.34 -3.23 -15.48
N THR A 64 7.60 -3.53 -15.24
CA THR A 64 8.00 -4.64 -14.36
C THR A 64 7.58 -4.38 -12.92
N TRP A 65 7.87 -3.16 -12.40
CA TRP A 65 7.58 -2.81 -11.02
C TRP A 65 6.27 -2.05 -10.90
N LYS A 66 5.37 -2.54 -10.06
CA LYS A 66 4.05 -1.95 -9.81
C LYS A 66 3.97 -1.48 -8.37
N ILE A 67 3.86 -0.18 -8.18
CA ILE A 67 3.84 0.46 -6.87
C ILE A 67 2.52 1.23 -6.72
N VAL A 68 1.78 0.94 -5.66
CA VAL A 68 0.57 1.69 -5.30
C VAL A 68 0.86 2.56 -4.10
N MET A 69 0.32 3.76 -4.10
CA MET A 69 0.51 4.74 -3.03
C MET A 69 -0.83 5.26 -2.55
N GLU A 70 -1.00 5.33 -1.24
CA GLU A 70 -2.18 5.96 -0.62
C GLU A 70 -1.85 6.53 0.76
N HIS A 71 -2.77 7.34 1.32
CA HIS A 71 -2.54 7.90 2.64
C HIS A 71 -2.91 6.93 3.77
N LYS A 72 -4.10 6.34 3.74
CA LYS A 72 -4.57 5.43 4.81
C LYS A 72 -4.00 4.04 4.62
N GLY A 73 -3.31 3.53 5.65
CA GLY A 73 -2.62 2.25 5.56
C GLY A 73 -3.55 1.04 5.64
N LEU A 74 -3.52 0.16 4.65
CA LEU A 74 -4.32 -1.08 4.64
C LEU A 74 -3.78 -2.10 5.65
N ILE A 75 -2.47 -2.21 5.77
CA ILE A 75 -1.77 -3.12 6.70
C ILE A 75 -0.80 -2.29 7.51
N SER A 76 -1.12 -2.04 8.77
CA SER A 76 -0.36 -1.21 9.68
C SER A 76 -0.42 -1.75 11.11
N THR A 77 0.42 -1.20 11.97
CA THR A 77 0.42 -1.46 13.42
C THR A 77 -0.08 -0.26 14.21
N GLY A 78 -0.60 0.77 13.54
CA GLY A 78 -1.15 1.96 14.18
C GLY A 78 -2.64 1.85 14.48
N ASP A 79 -3.15 2.75 15.31
CA ASP A 79 -4.53 2.75 15.78
C ASP A 79 -5.57 2.85 14.66
N HIS A 80 -5.24 3.58 13.58
CA HIS A 80 -6.15 3.83 12.47
C HIS A 80 -6.38 2.61 11.57
N SER A 81 -5.52 1.61 11.64
CA SER A 81 -5.63 0.40 10.81
C SER A 81 -6.94 -0.40 11.02
N ASN A 82 -7.63 -0.17 12.14
CA ASN A 82 -8.89 -0.84 12.47
C ASN A 82 -10.14 0.03 12.22
N GLU A 83 -9.98 1.23 11.66
CA GLU A 83 -11.12 2.09 11.33
C GLU A 83 -11.97 1.49 10.19
N SER A 84 -13.27 1.76 10.23
CA SER A 84 -14.23 1.15 9.29
C SER A 84 -14.00 1.55 7.83
N ASP A 85 -13.53 2.75 7.59
CA ASP A 85 -13.19 3.23 6.26
C ASP A 85 -11.90 2.56 5.72
N VAL A 86 -10.91 2.33 6.58
CA VAL A 86 -9.72 1.53 6.23
C VAL A 86 -10.11 0.09 5.91
N ALA A 87 -11.05 -0.48 6.65
CA ALA A 87 -11.58 -1.81 6.35
C ALA A 87 -12.22 -1.88 4.96
N ALA A 88 -13.01 -0.86 4.59
CA ALA A 88 -13.63 -0.78 3.26
C ALA A 88 -12.59 -0.66 2.13
N TRP A 89 -11.55 0.14 2.31
CA TRP A 89 -10.43 0.23 1.37
C TRP A 89 -9.69 -1.11 1.24
N ARG A 90 -9.47 -1.78 2.34
CA ARG A 90 -8.83 -3.10 2.39
C ARG A 90 -9.60 -4.15 1.60
N GLU A 91 -10.92 -4.22 1.81
CA GLU A 91 -11.81 -5.13 1.06
C GLU A 91 -11.76 -4.88 -0.45
N ALA A 92 -11.69 -3.62 -0.86
CA ALA A 92 -11.68 -3.26 -2.28
C ALA A 92 -10.31 -3.49 -2.94
N LEU A 93 -9.22 -3.19 -2.26
CA LEU A 93 -7.90 -3.13 -2.89
C LEU A 93 -7.08 -4.41 -2.77
N LEU A 94 -7.16 -5.17 -1.67
CA LEU A 94 -6.35 -6.39 -1.52
C LEU A 94 -6.57 -7.41 -2.65
N PRO A 95 -7.80 -7.64 -3.16
CA PRO A 95 -8.01 -8.51 -4.32
C PRO A 95 -7.32 -7.99 -5.58
N VAL A 96 -7.33 -6.68 -5.80
CA VAL A 96 -6.68 -6.04 -6.95
C VAL A 96 -5.17 -6.19 -6.87
N MET A 97 -4.59 -5.91 -5.70
CA MET A 97 -3.15 -6.07 -5.46
C MET A 97 -2.69 -7.50 -5.77
N ALA A 98 -3.43 -8.50 -5.30
CA ALA A 98 -3.11 -9.90 -5.51
C ALA A 98 -3.26 -10.33 -6.97
N LYS A 99 -4.36 -9.91 -7.64
CA LYS A 99 -4.63 -10.25 -9.04
C LYS A 99 -3.53 -9.77 -9.97
N TYR A 100 -3.06 -8.56 -9.77
CA TYR A 100 -2.08 -7.92 -10.66
C TYR A 100 -0.65 -7.99 -10.14
N GLN A 101 -0.42 -8.72 -9.05
CA GLN A 101 0.91 -8.91 -8.46
C GLN A 101 1.62 -7.57 -8.22
N VAL A 102 0.96 -6.68 -7.49
CA VAL A 102 1.56 -5.41 -7.09
C VAL A 102 2.72 -5.67 -6.14
N ASP A 103 3.89 -5.11 -6.43
CA ASP A 103 5.11 -5.37 -5.67
C ASP A 103 5.11 -4.67 -4.31
N MET A 104 4.66 -3.41 -4.28
CA MET A 104 4.73 -2.59 -3.08
C MET A 104 3.54 -1.64 -2.97
N MET A 105 3.08 -1.46 -1.73
CA MET A 105 2.19 -0.39 -1.36
C MET A 105 2.86 0.55 -0.36
N LEU A 106 3.01 1.82 -0.76
CA LEU A 106 3.48 2.88 0.12
C LEU A 106 2.29 3.57 0.75
N GLN A 107 2.27 3.61 2.06
CA GLN A 107 1.13 4.08 2.85
C GLN A 107 1.59 4.99 4.00
N GLY A 108 0.66 5.72 4.60
CA GLY A 108 0.93 6.69 5.65
C GLY A 108 -0.14 6.63 6.74
N HIS A 109 -0.59 7.81 7.20
CA HIS A 109 -1.62 8.04 8.21
C HIS A 109 -1.22 7.60 9.62
N ASP A 110 -0.86 6.35 9.80
CA ASP A 110 -0.28 5.87 11.03
C ASP A 110 1.16 6.36 11.19
N HIS A 111 1.43 7.04 12.29
CA HIS A 111 2.75 7.59 12.56
C HIS A 111 3.66 6.54 13.23
N VAL A 112 3.79 5.41 12.55
CA VAL A 112 4.65 4.28 12.93
C VAL A 112 5.46 3.83 11.73
N TYR A 113 6.60 3.21 11.95
CA TYR A 113 7.31 2.51 10.89
C TYR A 113 6.81 1.07 10.82
N VAL A 114 6.32 0.67 9.65
CA VAL A 114 5.87 -0.70 9.38
C VAL A 114 6.40 -1.15 8.04
N ARG A 115 6.91 -2.37 8.00
CA ARG A 115 7.15 -3.12 6.78
C ARG A 115 6.53 -4.50 6.94
N SER A 116 5.52 -4.82 6.16
CA SER A 116 4.94 -6.15 6.16
C SER A 116 5.88 -7.15 5.48
N LYS A 117 5.69 -8.43 5.78
CA LYS A 117 6.13 -9.49 4.87
C LYS A 117 5.34 -9.40 3.57
N PRO A 118 5.81 -10.02 2.47
CA PRO A 118 5.03 -10.04 1.24
C PRO A 118 3.69 -10.73 1.50
N TYR A 119 2.60 -10.00 1.32
CA TYR A 119 1.26 -10.46 1.63
C TYR A 119 0.47 -10.74 0.36
N LEU A 120 -0.02 -11.96 0.21
CA LEU A 120 -0.87 -12.37 -0.89
C LEU A 120 -2.29 -12.63 -0.40
N TYR A 121 -3.23 -11.81 -0.85
CA TYR A 121 -4.64 -11.92 -0.51
C TYR A 121 -5.28 -13.14 -1.17
N GLY A 122 -6.02 -13.91 -0.39
CA GLY A 122 -7.08 -14.78 -0.91
C GLY A 122 -6.68 -15.97 -1.77
N ARG A 123 -5.48 -16.51 -1.64
CA ARG A 123 -5.09 -17.69 -2.43
C ARG A 123 -6.00 -18.92 -2.21
N ASN A 124 -6.76 -18.96 -1.13
CA ASN A 124 -7.67 -20.04 -0.77
C ASN A 124 -9.15 -19.66 -0.84
N GLY A 125 -9.50 -18.50 -1.41
CA GLY A 125 -10.90 -18.08 -1.56
C GLY A 125 -11.57 -17.56 -0.28
N ASP A 126 -10.89 -17.58 0.85
CA ASP A 126 -11.43 -17.11 2.12
C ASP A 126 -11.12 -15.64 2.44
N GLY A 127 -10.56 -14.93 1.47
CA GLY A 127 -10.60 -13.49 1.28
C GLY A 127 -10.28 -12.59 2.47
N TYR A 128 -9.55 -13.05 3.48
CA TYR A 128 -9.57 -12.33 4.74
C TYR A 128 -8.21 -11.93 5.30
N TYR A 129 -8.11 -10.64 5.57
CA TYR A 129 -7.29 -10.07 6.62
C TYR A 129 -7.96 -10.37 7.99
N ASN A 130 -7.88 -11.59 8.48
CA ASN A 130 -8.35 -11.96 9.82
C ASN A 130 -7.34 -12.83 10.57
N GLY A 131 -6.07 -12.52 10.42
CA GLY A 131 -4.99 -13.22 11.10
C GLY A 131 -4.62 -14.57 10.48
N ARG A 132 -5.18 -14.94 9.34
CA ARG A 132 -4.74 -16.10 8.57
C ARG A 132 -3.74 -15.63 7.52
N THR A 133 -2.48 -15.71 7.84
CA THR A 133 -1.41 -15.55 6.85
C THR A 133 -1.55 -16.63 5.79
N PRO A 134 -1.77 -16.27 4.51
CA PRO A 134 -1.46 -17.20 3.46
C PRO A 134 0.02 -17.59 3.59
N ASN A 135 0.35 -18.80 3.21
CA ASN A 135 1.72 -19.29 3.22
C ASN A 135 2.57 -18.36 2.33
N MET A 136 3.26 -17.43 2.97
CA MET A 136 4.08 -16.44 2.30
C MET A 136 5.46 -17.06 2.11
N GLU A 137 5.67 -17.65 0.95
CA GLU A 137 6.98 -18.13 0.56
C GLU A 137 7.84 -16.92 0.18
N GLU A 138 8.85 -16.66 0.98
CA GLU A 138 9.83 -15.63 0.76
C GLU A 138 11.21 -16.28 0.65
N THR A 139 11.87 -16.08 -0.48
CA THR A 139 13.28 -16.47 -0.66
C THR A 139 14.17 -15.29 -0.31
N LEU A 140 14.91 -15.41 0.78
CA LEU A 140 15.88 -14.41 1.19
C LEU A 140 17.27 -14.76 0.67
N VAL A 141 17.92 -13.77 0.05
CA VAL A 141 19.32 -13.86 -0.40
C VAL A 141 20.11 -12.76 0.28
N THR A 142 21.31 -13.11 0.76
CA THR A 142 22.22 -12.16 1.39
C THR A 142 23.48 -12.01 0.55
N GLU A 143 23.83 -10.79 0.21
CA GLU A 143 25.02 -10.44 -0.57
C GLU A 143 25.79 -9.29 0.05
N ILE A 144 27.06 -9.17 -0.29
CA ILE A 144 27.88 -8.01 0.08
C ILE A 144 27.80 -6.99 -1.06
N ILE A 145 27.15 -5.87 -0.83
CA ILE A 145 27.02 -4.76 -1.76
C ILE A 145 27.71 -3.54 -1.16
N ASP A 146 28.71 -2.99 -1.84
CA ASP A 146 29.53 -1.87 -1.37
C ASP A 146 30.10 -2.08 0.04
N GLY A 147 30.53 -3.31 0.33
CA GLY A 147 31.12 -3.69 1.63
C GLY A 147 30.11 -3.83 2.79
N LYS A 148 28.82 -3.80 2.51
CA LYS A 148 27.75 -4.00 3.47
C LYS A 148 27.02 -5.30 3.16
N GLU A 149 26.69 -6.04 4.21
CA GLU A 149 25.78 -7.18 4.09
C GLU A 149 24.35 -6.69 3.89
N ILE A 150 23.75 -7.06 2.75
CA ILE A 150 22.38 -6.71 2.40
C ILE A 150 21.59 -8.00 2.19
N THR A 151 20.51 -8.14 2.93
CA THR A 151 19.54 -9.21 2.74
C THR A 151 18.31 -8.67 2.00
N TYR A 152 17.94 -9.33 0.93
CA TYR A 152 16.78 -8.95 0.12
C TYR A 152 15.92 -10.17 -0.24
N SER A 153 14.67 -9.90 -0.56
CA SER A 153 13.70 -10.90 -1.03
C SER A 153 13.77 -11.02 -2.54
N VAL A 154 13.82 -12.26 -3.04
CA VAL A 154 13.86 -12.56 -4.47
C VAL A 154 12.51 -13.09 -4.90
N GLU A 155 11.89 -12.44 -5.88
CA GLU A 155 10.60 -12.80 -6.48
C GLU A 155 9.52 -13.17 -5.45
N PRO A 156 9.26 -12.28 -4.46
CA PRO A 156 8.27 -12.57 -3.41
C PRO A 156 6.88 -12.72 -4.02
N SER A 157 6.14 -13.72 -3.57
CA SER A 157 4.75 -13.88 -3.96
C SER A 157 3.85 -13.05 -3.08
N GLY A 158 3.65 -11.78 -3.39
CA GLY A 158 2.76 -10.89 -2.65
C GLY A 158 3.26 -9.46 -2.55
N THR A 159 2.42 -8.58 -2.04
CA THR A 159 2.68 -7.14 -1.93
C THR A 159 3.34 -6.80 -0.60
N PHE A 160 4.39 -6.01 -0.62
CA PHE A 160 4.94 -5.37 0.58
C PHE A 160 4.15 -4.11 0.91
N TYR A 161 3.68 -3.99 2.15
CA TYR A 161 3.03 -2.79 2.68
C TYR A 161 4.01 -2.04 3.57
N VAL A 162 4.29 -0.79 3.21
CA VAL A 162 5.30 0.02 3.89
C VAL A 162 4.70 1.32 4.37
N THR A 163 4.71 1.53 5.69
CA THR A 163 4.41 2.83 6.31
C THR A 163 5.73 3.44 6.76
N ALA A 164 6.11 4.56 6.14
CA ALA A 164 7.43 5.14 6.30
C ALA A 164 7.59 6.02 7.55
N ASN A 165 6.67 5.90 8.53
CA ASN A 165 6.67 6.70 9.75
C ASN A 165 6.21 8.16 9.52
N TYR A 166 6.78 9.10 10.23
CA TYR A 166 6.41 10.51 10.25
C TYR A 166 7.63 11.41 10.07
N ALA A 167 7.39 12.58 9.51
CA ALA A 167 8.45 13.60 9.30
C ALA A 167 8.43 14.72 10.37
N GLY A 168 7.70 14.55 11.46
CA GLY A 168 7.49 15.57 12.48
C GLY A 168 7.75 15.08 13.90
N ARG A 169 6.98 15.61 14.85
CA ARG A 169 7.11 15.25 16.27
C ARG A 169 6.05 14.27 16.76
N LYS A 170 4.97 14.06 15.99
CA LYS A 170 3.87 13.21 16.37
C LYS A 170 4.19 11.76 16.00
N SER A 171 4.26 10.89 16.99
CA SER A 171 4.44 9.44 16.84
C SER A 171 3.33 8.70 17.55
N TYR A 172 3.04 7.50 17.10
CA TYR A 172 2.11 6.58 17.77
C TYR A 172 2.86 5.39 18.32
N ALA A 173 2.33 4.82 19.40
CA ALA A 173 2.75 3.50 19.84
C ALA A 173 2.08 2.44 18.92
N PRO A 174 2.79 1.36 18.57
CA PRO A 174 2.16 0.23 17.89
C PRO A 174 1.06 -0.36 18.78
N VAL A 175 -0.09 -0.65 18.18
CA VAL A 175 -1.16 -1.40 18.83
C VAL A 175 -0.93 -2.90 18.71
N ASP A 176 -1.82 -3.70 19.29
CA ASP A 176 -1.79 -5.15 19.13
C ASP A 176 -2.04 -5.52 17.65
N TYR A 177 -1.11 -6.25 17.06
CA TYR A 177 -1.12 -6.62 15.65
C TYR A 177 -0.60 -8.05 15.46
N ASP A 178 -0.96 -8.65 14.35
CA ASP A 178 -0.44 -9.97 13.98
C ASP A 178 1.05 -9.87 13.61
N LYS A 179 1.90 -10.27 14.55
CA LYS A 179 3.36 -10.27 14.39
C LYS A 179 3.85 -11.20 13.29
N THR A 180 3.01 -12.09 12.79
CA THR A 180 3.39 -12.98 11.68
C THR A 180 3.39 -12.24 10.34
N LEU A 181 2.64 -11.14 10.22
CA LEU A 181 2.53 -10.32 9.00
C LEU A 181 3.63 -9.26 8.89
N ILE A 182 4.26 -8.89 9.98
CA ILE A 182 5.15 -7.73 10.06
C ILE A 182 6.56 -8.21 10.36
N TYR A 183 7.55 -7.62 9.68
CA TYR A 183 8.93 -7.82 10.07
C TYR A 183 9.20 -7.17 11.42
N PRO A 184 10.02 -7.80 12.29
CA PRO A 184 10.46 -7.14 13.50
C PRO A 184 11.17 -5.83 13.16
N ALA A 185 10.96 -4.81 14.01
CA ALA A 185 11.66 -3.54 13.86
C ALA A 185 13.17 -3.79 13.83
N ILE A 186 13.84 -3.22 12.84
CA ILE A 186 15.31 -3.19 12.81
C ILE A 186 15.68 -2.07 13.78
N ASN A 187 16.24 -2.45 14.93
CA ASN A 187 16.79 -1.50 15.91
C ASN A 187 18.10 -0.91 15.43
#